data_5892d431aaab4b259a960b46f695eb25
#
_entry.id   5892d431aaab4b259a960b46f695eb25
#
_cell.length_a   1.000
_cell.length_b   1.000
_cell.length_c   1.000
_cell.angle_alpha   90.00
_cell.angle_beta   90.00
_cell.angle_gamma   90.00
#
_symmetry.space_group_name_H-M   'P 1'
#
loop_
_entity.id
_entity.type
_entity.pdbx_description
1 polymer ?
#
loop_
_entity_poly.entity_id
_entity_poly.type
_entity_poly.pdbx_seq_one_letter_code
_entity_poly.pdbx_strand_id
1 'polypeptide(L)'
;MVKELPSCISSKESLLKTKLIEFYKDSQNLDILLPIILQQTRLSLRSLDWFVTNYSKKHNTNFVITKNGEQVTYFPFKSYKAQLKAYSKKFCDPFCRRERVIFDYRNMEITEFVTGAKIEHPDYIVTTIGQLNFFRFAIQDSIIKYSIDNIESIETDMNSTLKTREMEKSESKFMEVKSIKRKELSIPGNKSVHITRISAIIKFI
;
A
#
# COMPACT_ATOMS: atom_id res chain seq x y z
N MET A 1 -17.97 -16.92 -30.88
CA MET A 1 -18.38 -15.77 -30.04
C MET A 1 -18.21 -16.20 -28.60
N VAL A 2 -17.08 -15.89 -28.01
CA VAL A 2 -16.84 -16.09 -26.57
C VAL A 2 -17.48 -14.90 -25.87
N LYS A 3 -18.56 -15.13 -25.13
CA LYS A 3 -19.12 -14.11 -24.23
C LYS A 3 -18.14 -13.90 -23.08
N GLU A 4 -17.41 -12.79 -23.10
CA GLU A 4 -16.70 -12.33 -21.92
C GLU A 4 -17.75 -12.04 -20.82
N LEU A 5 -17.63 -12.79 -19.72
CA LEU A 5 -18.36 -12.49 -18.49
C LEU A 5 -17.88 -11.14 -17.98
N PRO A 6 -18.77 -10.16 -17.73
CA PRO A 6 -18.37 -8.91 -17.14
C PRO A 6 -17.76 -9.20 -15.76
N SER A 7 -16.51 -8.81 -15.57
CA SER A 7 -15.86 -8.80 -14.25
C SER A 7 -16.77 -8.02 -13.31
N CYS A 8 -17.25 -8.68 -12.26
CA CYS A 8 -18.13 -8.07 -11.27
C CYS A 8 -17.34 -7.05 -10.45
N ILE A 9 -17.12 -5.87 -11.04
CA ILE A 9 -16.54 -4.72 -10.33
C ILE A 9 -17.50 -4.41 -9.19
N SER A 10 -17.02 -4.57 -7.96
CA SER A 10 -17.81 -4.23 -6.78
C SER A 10 -18.34 -2.81 -6.95
N SER A 11 -19.62 -2.58 -6.72
CA SER A 11 -20.25 -1.25 -6.79
C SER A 11 -19.47 -0.19 -5.99
N LYS A 12 -18.82 -0.61 -4.90
CA LYS A 12 -17.92 0.21 -4.08
C LYS A 12 -16.66 0.66 -4.83
N GLU A 13 -16.07 -0.20 -5.64
CA GLU A 13 -14.87 0.12 -6.42
C GLU A 13 -15.20 1.10 -7.56
N SER A 14 -16.30 0.86 -8.26
CA SER A 14 -16.80 1.76 -9.30
C SER A 14 -17.07 3.17 -8.76
N LEU A 15 -17.75 3.26 -7.62
CA LEU A 15 -18.01 4.54 -6.95
C LEU A 15 -16.71 5.23 -6.53
N LEU A 16 -15.73 4.46 -6.06
CA LEU A 16 -14.43 5.02 -5.68
C LEU A 16 -13.68 5.54 -6.90
N LYS A 17 -13.65 4.82 -8.03
CA LYS A 17 -13.06 5.29 -9.30
C LYS A 17 -13.65 6.63 -9.73
N THR A 18 -14.98 6.78 -9.70
CA THR A 18 -15.65 8.04 -10.05
C THR A 18 -15.21 9.20 -9.14
N LYS A 19 -15.15 8.97 -7.82
CA LYS A 19 -14.68 9.98 -6.86
C LYS A 19 -13.22 10.36 -7.04
N LEU A 20 -12.36 9.41 -7.44
CA LEU A 20 -10.96 9.67 -7.71
C LEU A 20 -10.78 10.52 -8.97
N ILE A 21 -11.51 10.18 -10.04
CA ILE A 21 -11.50 10.97 -11.28
C ILE A 21 -11.94 12.41 -10.98
N GLU A 22 -13.05 12.59 -10.24
CA GLU A 22 -13.54 13.92 -9.86
C GLU A 22 -12.51 14.71 -9.06
N PHE A 23 -11.84 14.07 -8.10
CA PHE A 23 -10.81 14.71 -7.29
C PHE A 23 -9.59 15.15 -8.10
N TYR A 24 -9.13 14.32 -9.05
CA TYR A 24 -7.96 14.62 -9.87
C TYR A 24 -8.25 15.47 -11.11
N LYS A 25 -9.50 15.86 -11.38
CA LYS A 25 -9.82 16.92 -12.33
C LYS A 25 -9.23 18.28 -11.92
N ASP A 26 -9.01 18.49 -10.63
CA ASP A 26 -8.25 19.63 -10.15
C ASP A 26 -6.76 19.41 -10.42
N SER A 27 -6.19 20.24 -11.30
CA SER A 27 -4.78 20.15 -11.69
C SER A 27 -3.82 20.29 -10.51
N GLN A 28 -4.17 21.06 -9.48
CA GLN A 28 -3.35 21.21 -8.27
C GLN A 28 -3.13 19.87 -7.57
N ASN A 29 -4.12 18.99 -7.59
CA ASN A 29 -3.99 17.66 -6.99
C ASN A 29 -3.06 16.75 -7.82
N LEU A 30 -3.05 16.90 -9.16
CA LEU A 30 -2.13 16.19 -10.04
C LEU A 30 -0.69 16.71 -9.88
N ASP A 31 -0.51 18.04 -9.77
CA ASP A 31 0.79 18.66 -9.58
C ASP A 31 1.47 18.20 -8.28
N ILE A 32 0.70 17.79 -7.28
CA ILE A 32 1.21 17.19 -6.04
C ILE A 32 1.45 15.69 -6.22
N LEU A 33 0.54 14.97 -6.88
CA LEU A 33 0.59 13.52 -7.02
C LEU A 33 1.75 13.06 -7.90
N LEU A 34 1.85 13.62 -9.12
CA LEU A 34 2.73 13.11 -10.16
C LEU A 34 4.21 13.14 -9.77
N PRO A 35 4.77 14.24 -9.24
CA PRO A 35 6.18 14.28 -8.88
C PRO A 35 6.56 13.24 -7.81
N ILE A 36 5.63 12.91 -6.90
CA ILE A 36 5.89 11.93 -5.84
C ILE A 36 5.87 10.51 -6.40
N ILE A 37 4.86 10.16 -7.23
CA ILE A 37 4.77 8.84 -7.85
C ILE A 37 5.93 8.60 -8.82
N LEU A 38 6.32 9.61 -9.58
CA LEU A 38 7.43 9.57 -10.53
C LEU A 38 8.81 9.70 -9.85
N GLN A 39 8.85 9.77 -8.51
CA GLN A 39 10.08 9.89 -7.72
C GLN A 39 10.93 11.12 -8.07
N GLN A 40 10.30 12.21 -8.41
CA GLN A 40 10.93 13.48 -8.77
C GLN A 40 11.06 14.43 -7.56
N THR A 41 10.61 14.00 -6.39
CA THR A 41 10.68 14.77 -5.14
C THR A 41 11.50 14.05 -4.09
N ARG A 42 11.96 14.80 -3.09
CA ARG A 42 12.64 14.22 -1.91
C ARG A 42 11.71 13.32 -1.10
N LEU A 43 10.40 13.61 -1.08
CA LEU A 43 9.42 12.81 -0.33
C LEU A 43 9.19 11.47 -1.02
N SER A 44 9.71 10.39 -0.42
CA SER A 44 9.50 9.04 -0.92
C SER A 44 8.17 8.45 -0.44
N LEU A 45 7.63 7.48 -1.18
CA LEU A 45 6.46 6.70 -0.74
C LEU A 45 6.70 6.02 0.61
N ARG A 46 7.95 5.62 0.86
CA ARG A 46 8.35 4.98 2.11
C ARG A 46 8.34 5.95 3.29
N SER A 47 8.85 7.17 3.10
CA SER A 47 8.84 8.21 4.13
C SER A 47 7.41 8.62 4.46
N LEU A 48 6.54 8.70 3.45
CA LEU A 48 5.13 9.03 3.61
C LEU A 48 4.36 7.93 4.36
N ASP A 49 4.57 6.65 4.00
CA ASP A 49 3.99 5.52 4.75
C ASP A 49 4.49 5.50 6.20
N TRP A 50 5.81 5.71 6.40
CA TRP A 50 6.40 5.77 7.72
C TRP A 50 5.77 6.87 8.56
N PHE A 51 5.57 8.04 7.99
CA PHE A 51 4.92 9.16 8.67
C PHE A 51 3.54 8.79 9.19
N VAL A 52 2.63 8.30 8.35
CA VAL A 52 1.25 8.02 8.75
C VAL A 52 1.08 6.78 9.64
N THR A 53 2.03 5.83 9.59
CA THR A 53 1.92 4.56 10.32
C THR A 53 2.74 4.51 11.61
N ASN A 54 3.93 5.09 11.63
CA ASN A 54 4.91 4.97 12.72
C ASN A 54 5.21 6.31 13.38
N TYR A 55 5.74 7.28 12.62
CA TYR A 55 6.19 8.56 13.15
C TYR A 55 5.06 9.30 13.89
N SER A 56 3.92 9.49 13.21
CA SER A 56 2.80 10.23 13.79
C SER A 56 2.17 9.54 15.01
N LYS A 57 2.27 8.21 15.08
CA LYS A 57 1.88 7.45 16.28
C LYS A 57 2.86 7.65 17.43
N LYS A 58 4.16 7.51 17.16
CA LYS A 58 5.24 7.58 18.14
C LYS A 58 5.31 8.96 18.79
N HIS A 59 5.20 10.02 17.99
CA HIS A 59 5.32 11.41 18.41
C HIS A 59 3.97 12.07 18.74
N ASN A 60 2.86 11.32 18.71
CA ASN A 60 1.50 11.86 18.86
C ASN A 60 1.26 13.11 18.01
N THR A 61 1.77 13.09 16.76
CA THR A 61 1.78 14.23 15.86
C THR A 61 0.37 14.72 15.59
N ASN A 62 0.20 16.03 15.70
CA ASN A 62 -1.03 16.72 15.31
C ASN A 62 -0.68 18.08 14.71
N PHE A 63 -1.57 18.58 13.87
CA PHE A 63 -1.48 19.93 13.28
C PHE A 63 -2.87 20.45 12.96
N VAL A 64 -2.96 21.74 12.70
CA VAL A 64 -4.23 22.38 12.39
C VAL A 64 -4.46 22.36 10.88
N ILE A 65 -5.64 21.92 10.47
CA ILE A 65 -6.12 22.00 9.08
C ILE A 65 -7.41 22.83 9.03
N THR A 66 -7.66 23.44 7.89
CA THR A 66 -8.95 24.13 7.65
C THR A 66 -9.90 23.18 6.92
N LYS A 67 -11.02 22.83 7.55
CA LYS A 67 -12.11 22.07 6.94
C LYS A 67 -13.40 22.89 6.99
N ASN A 68 -14.03 23.09 5.85
CA ASN A 68 -15.27 23.87 5.75
C ASN A 68 -15.21 25.29 6.37
N GLY A 69 -14.02 25.92 6.31
CA GLY A 69 -13.79 27.23 6.90
C GLY A 69 -13.44 27.23 8.39
N GLU A 70 -13.49 26.10 9.06
CA GLU A 70 -13.14 25.94 10.48
C GLU A 70 -11.74 25.34 10.66
N GLN A 71 -11.03 25.81 11.69
CA GLN A 71 -9.76 25.23 12.09
C GLN A 71 -9.99 24.01 12.98
N VAL A 72 -9.48 22.86 12.53
CA VAL A 72 -9.64 21.57 13.23
C VAL A 72 -8.26 20.97 13.53
N THR A 73 -8.05 20.51 14.75
CA THR A 73 -6.85 19.75 15.10
C THR A 73 -6.90 18.37 14.46
N TYR A 74 -5.92 18.08 13.63
CA TYR A 74 -5.86 16.86 12.85
C TYR A 74 -4.78 15.90 13.39
N PHE A 75 -5.14 14.61 13.49
CA PHE A 75 -4.27 13.52 13.96
C PHE A 75 -4.02 12.52 12.84
N PRO A 76 -2.90 12.58 12.11
CA PRO A 76 -2.64 11.73 10.92
C PRO A 76 -2.82 10.24 11.18
N PHE A 77 -2.24 9.72 12.25
CA PHE A 77 -2.34 8.29 12.57
C PHE A 77 -3.78 7.83 12.83
N LYS A 78 -4.56 8.60 13.58
CA LYS A 78 -5.96 8.25 13.89
C LYS A 78 -6.81 8.29 12.62
N SER A 79 -6.62 9.31 11.81
CA SER A 79 -7.32 9.50 10.53
C SER A 79 -6.95 8.40 9.53
N TYR A 80 -5.68 8.04 9.41
CA TYR A 80 -5.27 6.92 8.55
C TYR A 80 -5.87 5.59 9.01
N LYS A 81 -5.93 5.33 10.32
CA LYS A 81 -6.64 4.15 10.84
C LYS A 81 -8.13 4.13 10.48
N ALA A 82 -8.79 5.29 10.49
CA ALA A 82 -10.18 5.42 10.05
C ALA A 82 -10.32 5.14 8.55
N GLN A 83 -9.40 5.65 7.71
CA GLN A 83 -9.35 5.34 6.28
C GLN A 83 -9.19 3.82 6.03
N LEU A 84 -8.30 3.16 6.77
CA LEU A 84 -8.11 1.71 6.66
C LEU A 84 -9.34 0.89 7.08
N LYS A 85 -10.14 1.39 8.03
CA LYS A 85 -11.44 0.77 8.39
C LYS A 85 -12.47 0.95 7.28
N ALA A 86 -12.50 2.12 6.64
CA ALA A 86 -13.45 2.43 5.57
C ALA A 86 -13.13 1.71 4.26
N TYR A 87 -11.86 1.65 3.88
CA TYR A 87 -11.40 1.21 2.55
C TYR A 87 -10.57 -0.07 2.55
N SER A 88 -10.07 -0.53 3.68
CA SER A 88 -9.05 -1.57 3.82
C SER A 88 -7.73 -1.22 3.10
N LYS A 89 -6.70 -2.05 3.29
CA LYS A 89 -5.42 -1.90 2.56
C LYS A 89 -5.54 -2.16 1.05
N LYS A 90 -6.62 -2.78 0.58
CA LYS A 90 -6.83 -2.96 -0.86
C LYS A 90 -7.05 -1.61 -1.54
N PHE A 91 -7.78 -0.71 -0.90
CA PHE A 91 -8.22 0.57 -1.46
C PHE A 91 -7.62 1.79 -0.76
N CYS A 92 -6.62 1.64 0.10
CA CYS A 92 -5.87 2.74 0.71
C CYS A 92 -4.45 2.28 1.09
N ASP A 93 -3.53 2.36 0.14
CA ASP A 93 -2.13 1.95 0.28
C ASP A 93 -1.23 2.88 -0.53
N PRO A 94 -0.18 3.48 0.05
CA PRO A 94 0.72 4.37 -0.69
C PRO A 94 1.51 3.67 -1.81
N PHE A 95 1.61 2.33 -1.75
CA PHE A 95 2.40 1.56 -2.71
C PHE A 95 1.54 0.93 -3.80
N CYS A 96 2.13 0.74 -4.98
CA CYS A 96 1.49 0.07 -6.13
C CYS A 96 1.63 -1.46 -6.03
N ARG A 97 1.03 -2.09 -4.99
CA ARG A 97 1.20 -3.52 -4.66
C ARG A 97 0.02 -4.41 -5.05
N ARG A 98 -1.07 -3.84 -5.54
CA ARG A 98 -2.32 -4.56 -5.86
C ARG A 98 -2.59 -4.54 -7.36
N GLU A 99 -3.83 -4.87 -7.74
CA GLU A 99 -4.29 -4.79 -9.11
C GLU A 99 -3.95 -3.43 -9.72
N ARG A 100 -3.15 -3.45 -10.75
CA ARG A 100 -2.67 -2.24 -11.40
C ARG A 100 -3.73 -1.70 -12.34
N VAL A 101 -3.77 -0.38 -12.43
CA VAL A 101 -4.60 0.37 -13.37
C VAL A 101 -3.75 1.39 -14.10
N ILE A 102 -4.19 1.76 -15.29
CA ILE A 102 -3.64 2.88 -16.02
C ILE A 102 -4.50 4.10 -15.67
N PHE A 103 -3.89 5.14 -15.16
CA PHE A 103 -4.55 6.42 -14.96
C PHE A 103 -4.09 7.38 -16.05
N ASP A 104 -4.98 7.65 -17.00
CA ASP A 104 -4.84 8.69 -18.01
C ASP A 104 -5.32 10.01 -17.38
N TYR A 105 -4.35 10.83 -16.97
CA TYR A 105 -4.67 12.09 -16.30
C TYR A 105 -5.00 13.24 -17.27
N ARG A 106 -4.82 13.05 -18.59
CA ARG A 106 -5.28 13.99 -19.61
C ARG A 106 -6.76 13.81 -19.92
N ASN A 107 -7.18 12.56 -20.12
CA ASN A 107 -8.57 12.24 -20.42
C ASN A 107 -9.41 11.97 -19.16
N MET A 108 -8.79 11.94 -17.99
CA MET A 108 -9.40 11.61 -16.70
C MET A 108 -10.08 10.25 -16.70
N GLU A 109 -9.36 9.24 -17.17
CA GLU A 109 -9.85 7.87 -17.26
C GLU A 109 -8.97 6.91 -16.46
N ILE A 110 -9.62 5.90 -15.85
CA ILE A 110 -8.94 4.81 -15.15
C ILE A 110 -9.35 3.51 -15.83
N THR A 111 -8.37 2.88 -16.49
CA THR A 111 -8.56 1.61 -17.20
C THR A 111 -7.77 0.47 -16.56
N GLU A 112 -8.13 -0.76 -16.85
CA GLU A 112 -7.41 -1.93 -16.36
C GLU A 112 -6.03 -2.04 -17.03
N PHE A 113 -5.02 -2.40 -16.24
CA PHE A 113 -3.68 -2.65 -16.76
C PHE A 113 -3.61 -4.04 -17.37
N VAL A 114 -3.42 -4.13 -18.68
CA VAL A 114 -3.17 -5.39 -19.38
C VAL A 114 -1.67 -5.65 -19.43
N THR A 115 -1.22 -6.79 -18.89
CA THR A 115 0.20 -7.18 -18.89
C THR A 115 0.72 -7.31 -20.32
N GLY A 116 1.82 -6.59 -20.63
CA GLY A 116 2.43 -6.59 -21.97
C GLY A 116 2.09 -5.35 -22.81
N ALA A 117 1.17 -4.49 -22.38
CA ALA A 117 0.98 -3.21 -23.03
C ALA A 117 2.22 -2.31 -22.77
N LYS A 118 2.92 -1.92 -23.84
CA LYS A 118 3.91 -0.84 -23.77
C LYS A 118 3.18 0.47 -23.54
N ILE A 119 3.26 0.98 -22.32
CA ILE A 119 2.64 2.26 -21.96
C ILE A 119 3.77 3.30 -22.00
N GLU A 120 4.05 3.79 -23.17
CA GLU A 120 5.01 4.87 -23.41
C GLU A 120 4.24 6.13 -23.82
N HIS A 121 3.36 6.62 -22.97
CA HIS A 121 2.69 7.89 -23.22
C HIS A 121 2.91 8.83 -22.03
N PRO A 122 3.33 10.10 -22.28
CA PRO A 122 3.67 11.04 -21.22
C PRO A 122 2.49 11.37 -20.27
N ASP A 123 1.26 11.10 -20.70
CA ASP A 123 0.05 11.45 -19.97
C ASP A 123 -0.55 10.29 -19.15
N TYR A 124 0.17 9.16 -19.02
CA TYR A 124 -0.28 8.00 -18.26
C TYR A 124 0.64 7.65 -17.10
N ILE A 125 0.05 7.19 -16.02
CA ILE A 125 0.80 6.52 -14.95
C ILE A 125 0.21 5.14 -14.68
N VAL A 126 1.08 4.18 -14.39
CA VAL A 126 0.66 2.88 -13.86
C VAL A 126 0.59 2.98 -12.35
N THR A 127 -0.60 2.77 -11.80
CA THR A 127 -0.88 2.95 -10.39
C THR A 127 -1.87 1.89 -9.89
N THR A 128 -2.47 2.08 -8.72
CA THR A 128 -3.58 1.28 -8.20
C THR A 128 -4.66 2.21 -7.65
N ILE A 129 -5.90 1.73 -7.62
CA ILE A 129 -7.01 2.47 -6.97
C ILE A 129 -6.67 2.79 -5.50
N GLY A 130 -5.99 1.87 -4.82
CA GLY A 130 -5.54 2.07 -3.44
C GLY A 130 -4.52 3.20 -3.30
N GLN A 131 -3.59 3.32 -4.23
CA GLN A 131 -2.58 4.37 -4.24
C GLN A 131 -3.23 5.73 -4.52
N LEU A 132 -4.06 5.83 -5.54
CA LEU A 132 -4.78 7.07 -5.84
C LEU A 132 -5.65 7.53 -4.66
N ASN A 133 -6.36 6.60 -4.01
CA ASN A 133 -7.17 6.94 -2.85
C ASN A 133 -6.35 7.34 -1.63
N PHE A 134 -5.20 6.73 -1.41
CA PHE A 134 -4.27 7.16 -0.36
C PHE A 134 -3.78 8.59 -0.60
N PHE A 135 -3.37 8.91 -1.83
CA PHE A 135 -2.93 10.26 -2.18
C PHE A 135 -4.05 11.28 -2.09
N ARG A 136 -5.28 10.94 -2.51
CA ARG A 136 -6.44 11.80 -2.28
C ARG A 136 -6.59 12.17 -0.80
N PHE A 137 -6.54 11.18 0.08
CA PHE A 137 -6.58 11.38 1.52
C PHE A 137 -5.40 12.25 2.00
N ALA A 138 -4.18 11.96 1.56
CA ALA A 138 -2.99 12.66 2.00
C ALA A 138 -2.91 14.12 1.52
N ILE A 139 -3.47 14.42 0.34
CA ILE A 139 -3.58 15.78 -0.19
C ILE A 139 -4.66 16.55 0.56
N GLN A 140 -5.88 16.01 0.65
CA GLN A 140 -7.03 16.67 1.28
C GLN A 140 -6.77 17.06 2.73
N ASP A 141 -6.05 16.24 3.46
CA ASP A 141 -5.78 16.45 4.89
C ASP A 141 -4.38 17.04 5.15
N SER A 142 -3.74 17.64 4.14
CA SER A 142 -2.44 18.33 4.23
C SER A 142 -1.29 17.46 4.76
N ILE A 143 -1.42 16.14 4.70
CA ILE A 143 -0.41 15.17 5.15
C ILE A 143 0.87 15.33 4.33
N ILE A 144 0.75 15.49 3.00
CA ILE A 144 1.91 15.66 2.12
C ILE A 144 2.68 16.91 2.46
N LYS A 145 1.99 18.05 2.64
CA LYS A 145 2.60 19.32 3.01
C LYS A 145 3.38 19.17 4.32
N TYR A 146 2.73 18.67 5.38
CA TYR A 146 3.40 18.43 6.66
C TYR A 146 4.61 17.50 6.53
N SER A 147 4.50 16.45 5.72
CA SER A 147 5.59 15.48 5.52
C SER A 147 6.79 16.11 4.80
N ILE A 148 6.57 17.02 3.84
CA ILE A 148 7.64 17.76 3.17
C ILE A 148 8.33 18.71 4.15
N ASP A 149 7.56 19.46 4.93
CA ASP A 149 8.08 20.45 5.90
C ASP A 149 8.90 19.77 7.02
N ASN A 150 8.64 18.48 7.31
CA ASN A 150 9.28 17.73 8.39
C ASN A 150 10.08 16.52 7.91
N ILE A 151 10.46 16.47 6.62
CA ILE A 151 11.04 15.30 5.98
C ILE A 151 12.30 14.77 6.68
N GLU A 152 13.16 15.66 7.15
CA GLU A 152 14.43 15.29 7.82
C GLU A 152 14.19 14.55 9.14
N SER A 153 13.24 15.03 9.93
CA SER A 153 12.86 14.39 11.20
C SER A 153 12.24 13.02 10.97
N ILE A 154 11.38 12.90 9.94
CA ILE A 154 10.71 11.66 9.58
C ILE A 154 11.73 10.61 9.09
N GLU A 155 12.66 11.00 8.22
CA GLU A 155 13.71 10.12 7.70
C GLU A 155 14.70 9.71 8.78
N THR A 156 15.07 10.61 9.67
CA THR A 156 15.95 10.32 10.80
C THR A 156 15.33 9.28 11.73
N ASP A 157 14.05 9.46 12.10
CA ASP A 157 13.30 8.50 12.91
C ASP A 157 13.16 7.15 12.22
N MET A 158 12.85 7.16 10.93
CA MET A 158 12.76 5.93 10.13
C MET A 158 14.08 5.16 10.12
N ASN A 159 15.17 5.84 9.81
CA ASN A 159 16.49 5.22 9.69
C ASN A 159 17.02 4.72 11.04
N SER A 160 16.83 5.49 12.11
CA SER A 160 17.24 5.07 13.46
C SER A 160 16.46 3.83 13.92
N THR A 161 15.14 3.82 13.72
CA THR A 161 14.29 2.68 14.11
C THR A 161 14.62 1.43 13.30
N LEU A 162 14.95 1.55 12.01
CA LEU A 162 15.36 0.42 11.18
C LEU A 162 16.68 -0.17 11.64
N LYS A 163 17.68 0.68 11.92
CA LYS A 163 18.99 0.23 12.47
C LYS A 163 18.81 -0.52 13.79
N THR A 164 18.00 0.00 14.71
CA THR A 164 17.72 -0.66 15.99
C THR A 164 17.11 -2.06 15.77
N ARG A 165 16.11 -2.17 14.87
CA ARG A 165 15.48 -3.46 14.56
C ARG A 165 16.42 -4.45 13.87
N GLU A 166 17.38 -3.97 13.10
CA GLU A 166 18.42 -4.82 12.48
C GLU A 166 19.39 -5.33 13.53
N MET A 167 19.80 -4.49 14.48
CA MET A 167 20.65 -4.88 15.61
C MET A 167 19.96 -5.93 16.48
N GLU A 168 18.72 -5.69 16.89
CA GLU A 168 17.92 -6.64 17.68
C GLU A 168 17.76 -8.01 16.97
N LYS A 169 17.56 -8.00 15.64
CA LYS A 169 17.49 -9.23 14.84
C LYS A 169 18.83 -9.96 14.75
N SER A 170 19.93 -9.24 14.68
CA SER A 170 21.26 -9.85 14.67
C SER A 170 21.61 -10.45 16.02
N GLU A 171 21.26 -9.77 17.12
CA GLU A 171 21.44 -10.27 18.48
C GLU A 171 20.57 -11.49 18.76
N SER A 172 19.28 -11.47 18.36
CA SER A 172 18.39 -12.61 18.52
C SER A 172 18.87 -13.83 17.72
N LYS A 173 19.37 -13.65 16.49
CA LYS A 173 20.00 -14.74 15.71
C LYS A 173 21.26 -15.27 16.39
N PHE A 174 22.07 -14.39 16.99
CA PHE A 174 23.28 -14.81 17.71
C PHE A 174 22.93 -15.57 18.99
N MET A 175 21.87 -15.17 19.69
CA MET A 175 21.35 -15.90 20.86
C MET A 175 20.70 -17.24 20.48
N GLU A 176 19.99 -17.31 19.34
CA GLU A 176 19.44 -18.58 18.82
C GLU A 176 20.54 -19.59 18.44
N VAL A 177 21.68 -19.12 17.93
CA VAL A 177 22.84 -19.98 17.64
C VAL A 177 23.50 -20.47 18.94
N LYS A 178 23.43 -19.71 20.03
CA LYS A 178 23.89 -20.14 21.37
C LYS A 178 22.86 -20.95 22.16
N SER A 179 21.58 -20.85 21.85
CA SER A 179 20.60 -21.74 22.42
C SER A 179 20.80 -23.12 21.81
N ILE A 180 21.33 -24.04 22.61
CA ILE A 180 21.40 -25.46 22.29
C ILE A 180 20.04 -25.85 21.72
N LYS A 181 20.00 -26.23 20.43
CA LYS A 181 18.79 -26.78 19.81
C LYS A 181 18.23 -27.80 20.79
N ARG A 182 17.06 -27.52 21.37
CA ARG A 182 16.36 -28.52 22.18
C ARG A 182 16.24 -29.74 21.30
N LYS A 183 16.97 -30.81 21.65
CA LYS A 183 16.79 -32.09 21.01
C LYS A 183 15.31 -32.42 21.21
N GLU A 184 14.56 -32.51 20.13
CA GLU A 184 13.19 -32.99 20.19
C GLU A 184 13.23 -34.33 20.90
N LEU A 185 12.61 -34.39 22.06
CA LEU A 185 12.50 -35.61 22.87
C LEU A 185 11.55 -36.62 22.24
N SER A 186 10.80 -36.23 21.23
CA SER A 186 9.98 -37.09 20.39
C SER A 186 10.80 -37.52 19.17
N ILE A 187 11.12 -38.82 19.12
CA ILE A 187 11.58 -39.47 17.90
C ILE A 187 10.55 -39.10 16.81
N PRO A 188 10.95 -38.47 15.69
CA PRO A 188 10.02 -38.22 14.62
C PRO A 188 9.42 -39.55 14.25
N GLY A 189 8.11 -39.69 14.49
CA GLY A 189 7.38 -40.92 14.16
C GLY A 189 7.72 -41.23 12.71
N ASN A 190 8.21 -42.43 12.46
CA ASN A 190 8.57 -42.91 11.14
C ASN A 190 7.42 -42.57 10.19
N LYS A 191 7.59 -41.54 9.39
CA LYS A 191 6.71 -41.27 8.25
C LYS A 191 7.08 -42.26 7.14
N SER A 192 6.82 -43.54 7.39
CA SER A 192 6.76 -44.51 6.30
C SER A 192 5.45 -44.29 5.57
N VAL A 193 5.53 -43.52 4.51
CA VAL A 193 4.42 -43.40 3.57
C VAL A 193 4.38 -44.71 2.79
N HIS A 194 3.48 -45.63 3.19
CA HIS A 194 3.14 -46.79 2.37
C HIS A 194 2.38 -46.32 1.13
N ILE A 195 3.06 -46.24 0.00
CA ILE A 195 2.42 -45.99 -1.29
C ILE A 195 1.90 -47.35 -1.80
N THR A 196 0.63 -47.59 -1.60
CA THR A 196 -0.05 -48.76 -2.23
C THR A 196 -0.46 -48.36 -3.63
N ARG A 197 0.16 -48.92 -4.64
CA ARG A 197 -0.28 -48.78 -6.06
C ARG A 197 -1.51 -49.64 -6.24
N ILE A 198 -2.68 -49.01 -6.39
CA ILE A 198 -3.94 -49.69 -6.74
C ILE A 198 -4.14 -49.51 -8.26
N SER A 199 -4.17 -50.59 -9.02
CA SER A 199 -4.54 -50.58 -10.41
C SER A 199 -6.07 -50.61 -10.53
N ALA A 200 -6.69 -49.49 -10.87
CA ALA A 200 -8.13 -49.43 -11.15
C ALA A 200 -8.36 -49.53 -12.66
N ILE A 201 -9.10 -50.54 -13.09
CA ILE A 201 -9.57 -50.65 -14.48
C ILE A 201 -10.95 -50.01 -14.52
N ILE A 202 -11.09 -48.87 -15.18
CA ILE A 202 -12.38 -48.23 -15.44
C ILE A 202 -12.89 -48.73 -16.76
N LYS A 203 -13.98 -49.51 -16.77
CA LYS A 203 -14.71 -49.88 -17.98
C LYS A 203 -15.81 -48.83 -18.21
N PHE A 204 -15.74 -48.15 -19.32
CA PHE A 204 -16.85 -47.34 -19.80
C PHE A 204 -17.83 -48.24 -20.57
N ILE A 205 -19.10 -48.18 -20.22
CA ILE A 205 -20.24 -48.81 -20.91
C ILE A 205 -20.91 -47.72 -21.76
#